data_d1c75a4cefc6a3c7dbaed61cfb433cbf
#
_entry.id   d1c75a4cefc6a3c7dbaed61cfb433cbf
#
_cell.length_a   1.000
_cell.length_b   1.000
_cell.length_c   1.000
_cell.angle_alpha   90.00
_cell.angle_beta   90.00
_cell.angle_gamma   90.00
#
_symmetry.space_group_name_H-M   'P 1'
#
loop_
_entity.id
_entity.type
_entity.pdbx_description
1 polymer ?
#
loop_
_entity_poly.entity_id
_entity_poly.type
_entity_poly.pdbx_seq_one_letter_code
_entity_poly.pdbx_strand_id
1 'polypeptide(L)'
;MIINDRRCLRAAGAFVLVFAACGSIALGYEHPPDIVLIVADDLGWGDVGFNGRTEWSTPNLDRLAGQGVVLKRCYSAATVCAPSRAAFLTGKYTIHSGVRRNDEDLPAEEVTIAEALRSHGYATALFGKWHQGKPRGGRALPVHPMDQGFDEFFGYTDATKAWEKYPKTLRDGRREVAVSGYIDDLLTDRALDFVGRRQEKPFFLEITYVASHFHIAAPAEEVERYRGKFRESDPARPLQATYAAMVTRLDRNIGRLIARLDERGLAANTLIVFTSDNGATFEKGNGGASSALDSNRPFRGQKRTLWEGGIRVPGMARWPGRIPAGSVCAEIVHLIDLLPTFLAAAGATVDPSWHVDGVNLLPVWERQARGPQRTLFWEWQSEGYDQLAAIRGDFKLVVTRGGKPELYNVVTDPEERRDVAASHPDLTRQLNDELKAWLETEVAGPVGGLDRR
;
A
#
# COMPACT_ATOMS: atom_id res chain seq x y z
N MET A 1 40.67 55.51 -65.75
CA MET A 1 40.59 54.57 -66.82
C MET A 1 41.16 53.25 -66.31
N ILE A 2 40.52 52.50 -65.53
CA ILE A 2 40.65 51.09 -65.25
C ILE A 2 39.45 50.70 -64.41
N ILE A 3 38.60 49.90 -65.00
CA ILE A 3 37.40 49.29 -64.43
C ILE A 3 37.85 48.04 -63.68
N ASN A 4 37.43 47.88 -62.46
CA ASN A 4 37.62 46.57 -61.75
C ASN A 4 36.30 46.11 -61.13
N ASP A 5 35.71 45.14 -61.82
CA ASP A 5 34.47 44.49 -61.50
C ASP A 5 34.79 43.39 -60.52
N ARG A 6 34.22 43.41 -59.34
CA ARG A 6 34.28 42.25 -58.32
C ARG A 6 32.87 41.77 -58.03
N ARG A 7 32.50 40.68 -58.71
CA ARG A 7 31.31 39.90 -58.40
C ARG A 7 31.53 39.11 -57.11
N CYS A 8 30.80 39.46 -56.09
CA CYS A 8 30.68 38.61 -54.87
C CYS A 8 29.71 37.46 -55.12
N LEU A 9 30.19 36.20 -55.13
CA LEU A 9 29.39 34.98 -55.02
C LEU A 9 28.92 34.86 -53.58
N ARG A 10 27.62 34.88 -53.37
CA ARG A 10 26.99 34.47 -52.11
C ARG A 10 26.74 32.94 -52.17
N ALA A 11 27.49 32.18 -51.37
CA ALA A 11 27.22 30.80 -51.13
C ALA A 11 26.10 30.71 -50.08
N ALA A 12 24.94 30.22 -50.51
CA ALA A 12 23.83 29.84 -49.58
C ALA A 12 24.10 28.49 -49.01
N GLY A 13 24.53 28.42 -47.75
CA GLY A 13 24.64 27.18 -47.00
C GLY A 13 23.26 26.76 -46.52
N ALA A 14 22.73 25.68 -47.07
CA ALA A 14 21.52 25.02 -46.54
C ALA A 14 21.88 24.22 -45.28
N PHE A 15 21.46 24.71 -44.14
CA PHE A 15 21.47 23.94 -42.89
C PHE A 15 20.31 22.96 -42.91
N VAL A 16 20.60 21.66 -43.12
CA VAL A 16 19.63 20.57 -42.91
C VAL A 16 19.57 20.30 -41.42
N LEU A 17 18.50 20.76 -40.74
CA LEU A 17 18.15 20.39 -39.41
C LEU A 17 17.57 18.95 -39.46
N VAL A 18 18.39 17.95 -39.10
CA VAL A 18 17.91 16.60 -38.83
C VAL A 18 17.23 16.62 -37.49
N PHE A 19 15.91 16.73 -37.48
CA PHE A 19 15.10 16.41 -36.31
C PHE A 19 15.18 14.89 -36.06
N ALA A 20 16.01 14.44 -35.12
CA ALA A 20 15.92 13.13 -34.57
C ALA A 20 14.61 13.06 -33.80
N ALA A 21 13.56 12.53 -34.42
CA ALA A 21 12.35 12.10 -33.74
C ALA A 21 12.74 10.93 -32.82
N CYS A 22 13.00 11.23 -31.54
CA CYS A 22 13.05 10.25 -30.50
C CYS A 22 11.61 9.74 -30.31
N GLY A 23 11.19 8.84 -31.20
CA GLY A 23 9.98 8.06 -31.04
C GLY A 23 10.17 7.19 -29.81
N SER A 24 9.46 7.49 -28.73
CA SER A 24 9.28 6.56 -27.61
C SER A 24 8.64 5.31 -28.19
N ILE A 25 9.46 4.26 -28.42
CA ILE A 25 8.96 2.92 -28.70
C ILE A 25 8.26 2.50 -27.40
N ALA A 26 6.93 2.68 -27.34
CA ALA A 26 6.14 1.97 -26.37
C ALA A 26 6.40 0.47 -26.62
N LEU A 27 7.12 -0.19 -25.71
CA LEU A 27 7.23 -1.63 -25.70
C LEU A 27 5.81 -2.16 -25.47
N GLY A 28 5.08 -2.44 -26.54
CA GLY A 28 3.81 -3.13 -26.51
C GLY A 28 4.12 -4.57 -26.07
N TYR A 29 3.92 -4.86 -24.79
CA TYR A 29 3.96 -6.25 -24.35
C TYR A 29 2.80 -7.00 -25.02
N GLU A 30 3.09 -8.12 -25.66
CA GLU A 30 2.10 -8.97 -26.33
C GLU A 30 1.11 -9.62 -25.34
N HIS A 31 1.46 -9.63 -24.04
CA HIS A 31 0.68 -10.24 -22.97
C HIS A 31 0.43 -9.25 -21.81
N PRO A 32 -0.69 -9.38 -21.09
CA PRO A 32 -0.94 -8.66 -19.86
C PRO A 32 0.21 -8.84 -18.85
N PRO A 33 0.54 -7.82 -18.01
CA PRO A 33 1.62 -7.94 -17.04
C PRO A 33 1.29 -8.92 -15.92
N ASP A 34 2.32 -9.51 -15.35
CA ASP A 34 2.20 -10.05 -14.00
C ASP A 34 2.02 -8.91 -13.00
N ILE A 35 1.27 -9.15 -11.92
CA ILE A 35 1.00 -8.15 -10.90
C ILE A 35 1.42 -8.72 -9.54
N VAL A 36 2.28 -8.00 -8.83
CA VAL A 36 2.74 -8.34 -7.48
C VAL A 36 2.39 -7.21 -6.53
N LEU A 37 1.52 -7.47 -5.57
CA LEU A 37 1.20 -6.58 -4.46
C LEU A 37 1.91 -7.06 -3.19
N ILE A 38 2.76 -6.21 -2.63
CA ILE A 38 3.50 -6.49 -1.40
C ILE A 38 2.98 -5.54 -0.32
N VAL A 39 2.39 -6.10 0.72
CA VAL A 39 1.82 -5.34 1.85
C VAL A 39 2.56 -5.70 3.13
N ALA A 40 3.15 -4.72 3.79
CA ALA A 40 3.67 -4.86 5.15
C ALA A 40 2.55 -4.62 6.18
N ASP A 41 2.70 -5.17 7.38
CA ASP A 41 1.73 -5.04 8.49
C ASP A 41 2.29 -4.05 9.53
N ASP A 42 1.60 -2.94 9.76
CA ASP A 42 1.99 -1.89 10.70
C ASP A 42 3.34 -1.22 10.38
N LEU A 43 3.77 -1.14 9.14
CA LEU A 43 5.03 -0.49 8.77
C LEU A 43 4.84 1.02 8.63
N GLY A 44 5.60 1.79 9.40
CA GLY A 44 5.56 3.25 9.37
C GLY A 44 6.13 3.85 8.09
N TRP A 45 5.65 5.04 7.72
CA TRP A 45 6.14 5.77 6.55
C TRP A 45 7.65 6.02 6.60
N GLY A 46 8.16 6.30 7.80
CA GLY A 46 9.56 6.58 8.05
C GLY A 46 10.44 5.34 8.24
N ASP A 47 9.96 4.12 8.02
CA ASP A 47 10.73 2.89 8.26
C ASP A 47 11.58 2.43 7.06
N VAL A 48 11.41 3.04 5.89
CA VAL A 48 12.08 2.63 4.65
C VAL A 48 13.09 3.68 4.18
N GLY A 49 14.18 3.21 3.54
CA GLY A 49 15.27 4.07 3.07
C GLY A 49 14.84 5.09 2.03
N PHE A 50 13.95 4.74 1.09
CA PHE A 50 13.45 5.67 0.07
C PHE A 50 12.59 6.83 0.65
N ASN A 51 12.21 6.74 1.93
CA ASN A 51 11.60 7.82 2.71
C ASN A 51 12.58 8.48 3.71
N GLY A 52 13.86 8.09 3.70
CA GLY A 52 14.91 8.75 4.46
C GLY A 52 15.33 8.04 5.75
N ARG A 53 14.99 6.77 5.96
CA ARG A 53 15.52 5.97 7.07
C ARG A 53 17.00 5.68 6.85
N THR A 54 17.84 5.92 7.85
CA THR A 54 19.30 5.69 7.80
C THR A 54 19.81 4.78 8.91
N GLU A 55 19.05 4.59 9.98
CA GLU A 55 19.44 3.80 11.14
C GLU A 55 19.47 2.30 10.86
N TRP A 56 18.73 1.87 9.87
CA TRP A 56 18.82 0.57 9.21
C TRP A 56 18.64 0.76 7.70
N SER A 57 18.95 -0.27 6.92
CA SER A 57 18.91 -0.18 5.47
C SER A 57 17.85 -1.09 4.86
N THR A 58 17.19 -0.59 3.80
CA THR A 58 16.24 -1.33 2.97
C THR A 58 16.67 -1.28 1.50
N PRO A 59 17.87 -1.82 1.14
CA PRO A 59 18.47 -1.60 -0.18
C PRO A 59 17.67 -2.20 -1.34
N ASN A 60 16.88 -3.25 -1.11
CA ASN A 60 16.06 -3.85 -2.15
C ASN A 60 14.84 -3.00 -2.45
N LEU A 61 14.16 -2.48 -1.42
CA LEU A 61 13.05 -1.52 -1.56
C LEU A 61 13.55 -0.21 -2.18
N ASP A 62 14.71 0.29 -1.75
CA ASP A 62 15.30 1.52 -2.29
C ASP A 62 15.64 1.36 -3.77
N ARG A 63 16.18 0.21 -4.17
CA ARG A 63 16.44 -0.13 -5.57
C ARG A 63 15.14 -0.20 -6.38
N LEU A 64 14.11 -0.87 -5.88
CA LEU A 64 12.79 -0.91 -6.55
C LEU A 64 12.19 0.47 -6.71
N ALA A 65 12.21 1.29 -5.67
CA ALA A 65 11.75 2.68 -5.69
C ALA A 65 12.52 3.51 -6.73
N GLY A 66 13.86 3.31 -6.82
CA GLY A 66 14.70 3.93 -7.84
C GLY A 66 14.45 3.43 -9.26
N GLN A 67 13.87 2.24 -9.44
CA GLN A 67 13.49 1.66 -10.73
C GLN A 67 12.03 1.96 -11.14
N GLY A 68 11.30 2.70 -10.32
CA GLY A 68 9.89 3.03 -10.53
C GLY A 68 9.55 4.42 -10.00
N VAL A 69 8.39 4.54 -9.36
CA VAL A 69 7.85 5.77 -8.78
C VAL A 69 7.69 5.65 -7.27
N VAL A 70 8.19 6.63 -6.52
CA VAL A 70 7.89 6.78 -5.09
C VAL A 70 6.58 7.55 -4.93
N LEU A 71 5.62 6.97 -4.18
CA LEU A 71 4.31 7.55 -3.92
C LEU A 71 4.36 8.34 -2.60
N LYS A 72 4.69 9.64 -2.67
CA LYS A 72 4.92 10.45 -1.46
C LYS A 72 3.68 10.69 -0.61
N ARG A 73 2.50 10.62 -1.21
CA ARG A 73 1.19 10.79 -0.55
C ARG A 73 0.34 9.53 -0.73
N CYS A 74 0.90 8.38 -0.30
CA CYS A 74 0.21 7.09 -0.28
C CYS A 74 -0.52 6.94 1.05
N TYR A 75 -1.83 6.71 0.99
CA TYR A 75 -2.71 6.61 2.15
C TYR A 75 -3.37 5.25 2.23
N SER A 76 -3.25 4.61 3.39
CA SER A 76 -4.02 3.41 3.70
C SER A 76 -5.53 3.72 3.71
N ALA A 77 -6.34 2.72 3.43
CA ALA A 77 -7.79 2.90 3.35
C ALA A 77 -8.46 3.00 4.72
N ALA A 78 -7.78 2.57 5.77
CA ALA A 78 -8.18 2.75 7.16
C ALA A 78 -6.95 2.80 8.05
N THR A 79 -7.14 3.15 9.31
CA THR A 79 -6.06 3.22 10.31
C THR A 79 -5.88 1.91 11.11
N VAL A 80 -6.53 0.81 10.67
CA VAL A 80 -6.39 -0.55 11.23
C VAL A 80 -6.52 -1.61 10.13
N CYS A 81 -5.96 -2.79 10.40
CA CYS A 81 -5.69 -3.84 9.41
C CYS A 81 -6.92 -4.33 8.63
N ALA A 82 -7.94 -4.93 9.29
CA ALA A 82 -9.04 -5.59 8.57
C ALA A 82 -9.83 -4.63 7.68
N PRO A 83 -10.25 -3.43 8.14
CA PRO A 83 -10.91 -2.45 7.30
C PRO A 83 -10.05 -1.98 6.12
N SER A 84 -8.75 -1.73 6.35
CA SER A 84 -7.84 -1.32 5.28
C SER A 84 -7.69 -2.41 4.22
N ARG A 85 -7.57 -3.68 4.65
CA ARG A 85 -7.45 -4.84 3.76
C ARG A 85 -8.71 -5.07 2.96
N ALA A 86 -9.90 -5.05 3.60
CA ALA A 86 -11.17 -5.13 2.89
C ALA A 86 -11.30 -4.01 1.84
N ALA A 87 -10.96 -2.80 2.21
CA ALA A 87 -11.09 -1.64 1.35
C ALA A 87 -10.16 -1.72 0.13
N PHE A 88 -8.88 -2.06 0.28
CA PHE A 88 -8.02 -2.16 -0.90
C PHE A 88 -8.34 -3.38 -1.76
N LEU A 89 -8.79 -4.50 -1.16
CA LEU A 89 -9.21 -5.68 -1.92
C LEU A 89 -10.43 -5.41 -2.80
N THR A 90 -11.39 -4.62 -2.31
CA THR A 90 -12.67 -4.34 -3.01
C THR A 90 -12.68 -3.03 -3.79
N GLY A 91 -11.68 -2.17 -3.57
CA GLY A 91 -11.67 -0.82 -4.13
C GLY A 91 -12.72 0.12 -3.52
N LYS A 92 -13.25 -0.20 -2.34
CA LYS A 92 -14.33 0.54 -1.67
C LYS A 92 -13.88 1.17 -0.36
N TYR A 93 -14.52 2.27 0.04
CA TYR A 93 -14.37 2.77 1.40
C TYR A 93 -14.86 1.74 2.43
N THR A 94 -14.40 1.87 3.66
CA THR A 94 -14.78 0.98 4.77
C THR A 94 -16.28 0.90 4.99
N ILE A 95 -16.99 2.03 4.87
CA ILE A 95 -18.46 2.09 5.00
C ILE A 95 -19.20 1.39 3.84
N HIS A 96 -18.57 1.27 2.68
CA HIS A 96 -19.15 0.61 1.50
C HIS A 96 -18.75 -0.87 1.41
N SER A 97 -17.56 -1.24 1.87
CA SER A 97 -17.10 -2.65 1.91
C SER A 97 -17.74 -3.46 3.05
N GLY A 98 -18.41 -2.79 3.99
CA GLY A 98 -19.04 -3.43 5.14
C GLY A 98 -18.05 -3.89 6.21
N VAL A 99 -16.76 -3.53 6.14
CA VAL A 99 -15.74 -3.84 7.16
C VAL A 99 -15.18 -2.54 7.71
N ARG A 100 -15.63 -2.17 8.91
CA ARG A 100 -15.27 -0.91 9.58
C ARG A 100 -14.36 -1.12 10.80
N ARG A 101 -14.29 -2.37 11.32
CA ARG A 101 -13.54 -2.74 12.53
C ARG A 101 -12.77 -4.04 12.33
N ASN A 102 -11.76 -4.26 13.17
CA ASN A 102 -10.90 -5.45 13.09
C ASN A 102 -11.59 -6.78 13.44
N ASP A 103 -12.75 -6.73 14.06
CA ASP A 103 -13.54 -7.90 14.40
C ASP A 103 -14.64 -8.21 13.37
N GLU A 104 -14.59 -7.56 12.23
CA GLU A 104 -15.53 -7.72 11.14
C GLU A 104 -14.93 -8.53 9.99
N ASP A 105 -15.80 -9.21 9.25
CA ASP A 105 -15.48 -10.09 8.14
C ASP A 105 -15.97 -9.51 6.81
N LEU A 106 -15.22 -9.74 5.72
CA LEU A 106 -15.62 -9.30 4.40
C LEU A 106 -16.90 -10.02 3.97
N PRO A 107 -17.94 -9.30 3.51
CA PRO A 107 -19.11 -9.95 2.90
C PRO A 107 -18.70 -10.80 1.71
N ALA A 108 -19.27 -12.01 1.59
CA ALA A 108 -18.90 -12.97 0.55
C ALA A 108 -19.33 -12.52 -0.87
N GLU A 109 -20.27 -11.60 -0.94
CA GLU A 109 -20.77 -10.97 -2.16
C GLU A 109 -19.89 -9.85 -2.72
N GLU A 110 -18.92 -9.38 -1.92
CA GLU A 110 -18.00 -8.36 -2.37
C GLU A 110 -16.97 -8.92 -3.36
N VAL A 111 -16.76 -8.20 -4.45
CA VAL A 111 -15.78 -8.60 -5.47
C VAL A 111 -14.41 -8.06 -5.11
N THR A 112 -13.44 -8.95 -5.05
CA THR A 112 -12.04 -8.62 -4.74
C THR A 112 -11.18 -8.42 -5.99
N ILE A 113 -10.00 -7.80 -5.83
CA ILE A 113 -8.97 -7.74 -6.88
C ILE A 113 -8.70 -9.13 -7.46
N ALA A 114 -8.62 -10.16 -6.60
CA ALA A 114 -8.32 -11.52 -7.06
C ALA A 114 -9.44 -12.10 -7.93
N GLU A 115 -10.70 -11.94 -7.55
CA GLU A 115 -11.84 -12.37 -8.36
C GLU A 115 -11.90 -11.63 -9.69
N ALA A 116 -11.72 -10.31 -9.64
CA ALA A 116 -11.70 -9.46 -10.82
C ALA A 116 -10.60 -9.88 -11.80
N LEU A 117 -9.35 -10.05 -11.35
CA LEU A 117 -8.24 -10.48 -12.20
C LEU A 117 -8.37 -11.93 -12.67
N ARG A 118 -8.86 -12.84 -11.81
CA ARG A 118 -9.12 -14.23 -12.18
C ARG A 118 -10.13 -14.34 -13.31
N SER A 119 -11.19 -13.51 -13.30
CA SER A 119 -12.18 -13.46 -14.40
C SER A 119 -11.54 -13.00 -15.72
N HIS A 120 -10.39 -12.33 -15.67
CA HIS A 120 -9.59 -11.92 -16.83
C HIS A 120 -8.40 -12.85 -17.10
N GLY A 121 -8.45 -14.09 -16.59
CA GLY A 121 -7.51 -15.16 -16.93
C GLY A 121 -6.23 -15.18 -16.10
N TYR A 122 -6.10 -14.41 -15.05
CA TYR A 122 -4.96 -14.45 -14.14
C TYR A 122 -4.99 -15.70 -13.25
N ALA A 123 -3.83 -16.30 -13.01
CA ALA A 123 -3.61 -17.18 -11.86
C ALA A 123 -3.43 -16.31 -10.60
N THR A 124 -4.05 -16.68 -9.48
CA THR A 124 -4.10 -15.79 -8.31
C THR A 124 -3.59 -16.48 -7.06
N ALA A 125 -2.72 -15.82 -6.29
CA ALA A 125 -2.19 -16.36 -5.05
C ALA A 125 -2.11 -15.29 -3.94
N LEU A 126 -2.45 -15.69 -2.71
CA LEU A 126 -2.23 -14.91 -1.49
C LEU A 126 -1.33 -15.68 -0.54
N PHE A 127 -0.20 -15.07 -0.16
CA PHE A 127 0.68 -15.63 0.85
C PHE A 127 0.85 -14.65 2.01
N GLY A 128 0.36 -15.05 3.19
CA GLY A 128 0.44 -14.28 4.42
C GLY A 128 -0.90 -14.06 5.14
N LYS A 129 -1.08 -12.86 5.64
CA LYS A 129 -2.22 -12.47 6.47
C LYS A 129 -3.43 -12.11 5.62
N TRP A 130 -4.52 -12.84 5.78
CA TRP A 130 -5.82 -12.51 5.20
C TRP A 130 -6.57 -11.45 6.03
N HIS A 131 -6.82 -11.74 7.29
CA HIS A 131 -7.49 -10.90 8.28
C HIS A 131 -8.92 -10.46 7.88
N GLN A 132 -9.63 -11.32 7.16
CA GLN A 132 -11.04 -11.21 6.85
C GLN A 132 -11.77 -12.50 7.28
N GLY A 133 -11.25 -13.15 8.32
CA GLY A 133 -11.60 -14.51 8.67
C GLY A 133 -12.28 -14.68 10.02
N LYS A 134 -13.00 -13.68 10.54
CA LYS A 134 -13.88 -13.85 11.70
C LYS A 134 -15.33 -13.93 11.25
N PRO A 135 -16.10 -14.96 11.63
CA PRO A 135 -17.50 -15.06 11.27
C PRO A 135 -18.31 -13.87 11.81
N ARG A 136 -19.12 -13.26 10.97
CA ARG A 136 -20.06 -12.20 11.31
C ARG A 136 -21.49 -12.72 11.31
N GLY A 137 -22.37 -12.13 12.15
CA GLY A 137 -23.80 -12.24 12.00
C GLY A 137 -24.35 -13.67 12.00
N GLY A 138 -23.74 -14.60 12.78
CA GLY A 138 -24.21 -16.00 12.86
C GLY A 138 -23.72 -16.90 11.74
N ARG A 139 -22.80 -16.47 10.89
CA ARG A 139 -22.13 -17.38 9.93
C ARG A 139 -21.31 -18.42 10.69
N ALA A 140 -21.41 -19.68 10.28
CA ALA A 140 -20.68 -20.79 10.88
C ALA A 140 -19.18 -20.79 10.56
N LEU A 141 -18.78 -20.18 9.42
CA LEU A 141 -17.41 -20.15 8.92
C LEU A 141 -17.03 -18.75 8.39
N PRO A 142 -15.77 -18.33 8.60
CA PRO A 142 -15.24 -17.10 8.01
C PRO A 142 -15.10 -17.23 6.50
N VAL A 143 -15.10 -16.08 5.79
CA VAL A 143 -14.79 -16.03 4.36
C VAL A 143 -13.32 -16.40 4.15
N HIS A 144 -13.08 -17.41 3.32
CA HIS A 144 -11.73 -17.90 3.05
C HIS A 144 -11.16 -17.23 1.78
N PRO A 145 -9.84 -16.94 1.70
CA PRO A 145 -9.24 -16.32 0.52
C PRO A 145 -9.58 -17.03 -0.79
N MET A 146 -9.63 -18.37 -0.76
CA MET A 146 -9.99 -19.16 -1.94
C MET A 146 -11.48 -19.07 -2.33
N ASP A 147 -12.34 -18.51 -1.47
CA ASP A 147 -13.72 -18.16 -1.81
C ASP A 147 -13.81 -16.77 -2.42
N GLN A 148 -12.76 -15.97 -2.27
CA GLN A 148 -12.62 -14.59 -2.72
C GLN A 148 -11.58 -14.45 -3.84
N GLY A 149 -11.52 -15.43 -4.72
CA GLY A 149 -10.80 -15.36 -5.98
C GLY A 149 -9.34 -15.82 -5.97
N PHE A 150 -8.75 -16.20 -4.85
CA PHE A 150 -7.40 -16.74 -4.83
C PHE A 150 -7.40 -18.26 -5.13
N ASP A 151 -6.63 -18.66 -6.15
CA ASP A 151 -6.44 -20.07 -6.52
C ASP A 151 -5.53 -20.78 -5.50
N GLU A 152 -4.55 -20.05 -4.94
CA GLU A 152 -3.62 -20.55 -3.93
C GLU A 152 -3.59 -19.64 -2.70
N PHE A 153 -3.50 -20.26 -1.53
CA PHE A 153 -3.36 -19.57 -0.26
C PHE A 153 -2.37 -20.28 0.66
N PHE A 154 -1.43 -19.52 1.26
CA PHE A 154 -0.57 -20.01 2.32
C PHE A 154 -0.37 -18.94 3.37
N GLY A 155 -0.79 -19.21 4.62
CA GLY A 155 -0.73 -18.21 5.67
C GLY A 155 -1.74 -18.45 6.78
N TYR A 156 -2.41 -17.39 7.22
CA TYR A 156 -3.42 -17.45 8.28
C TYR A 156 -4.57 -16.48 8.00
N THR A 157 -5.77 -16.86 8.45
CA THR A 157 -7.00 -16.13 8.16
C THR A 157 -7.36 -15.08 9.20
N ASP A 158 -6.93 -15.24 10.45
CA ASP A 158 -7.23 -14.33 11.55
C ASP A 158 -6.02 -13.54 12.04
N ALA A 159 -6.26 -12.43 12.79
CA ALA A 159 -5.20 -11.52 13.24
C ALA A 159 -4.28 -12.12 14.32
N THR A 160 -4.75 -13.09 15.10
CA THR A 160 -4.02 -13.55 16.29
C THR A 160 -2.75 -14.30 15.93
N LYS A 161 -2.74 -14.96 14.77
CA LYS A 161 -1.55 -15.64 14.24
C LYS A 161 -0.44 -14.67 13.79
N ALA A 162 -0.76 -13.41 13.50
CA ALA A 162 0.24 -12.39 13.20
C ALA A 162 1.23 -12.14 14.38
N TRP A 163 0.86 -12.52 15.59
CA TRP A 163 1.70 -12.39 16.78
C TRP A 163 2.78 -13.46 16.85
N GLU A 164 2.56 -14.61 16.18
CA GLU A 164 3.50 -15.73 16.15
C GLU A 164 4.53 -15.55 15.04
N LYS A 165 5.73 -15.03 15.34
CA LYS A 165 6.80 -14.87 14.34
C LYS A 165 7.49 -16.17 13.97
N TYR A 166 7.32 -17.22 14.78
CA TYR A 166 7.76 -18.60 14.55
C TYR A 166 6.58 -19.55 14.76
N PRO A 167 5.62 -19.56 13.82
CA PRO A 167 4.43 -20.38 13.95
C PRO A 167 4.76 -21.87 13.90
N LYS A 168 3.95 -22.70 14.60
CA LYS A 168 4.03 -24.15 14.50
C LYS A 168 3.16 -24.69 13.38
N THR A 169 2.12 -23.96 13.01
CA THR A 169 1.19 -24.33 11.94
C THR A 169 0.79 -23.11 11.13
N LEU A 170 0.54 -23.33 9.83
CA LEU A 170 -0.08 -22.38 8.92
C LEU A 170 -1.13 -23.12 8.09
N ARG A 171 -1.93 -22.40 7.34
CA ARG A 171 -2.82 -22.99 6.34
C ARG A 171 -2.11 -23.07 4.98
N ASP A 172 -2.24 -24.22 4.33
CA ASP A 172 -1.94 -24.44 2.92
C ASP A 172 -3.27 -24.75 2.20
N GLY A 173 -3.79 -23.77 1.51
CA GLY A 173 -5.17 -23.76 1.10
C GLY A 173 -6.10 -23.84 2.31
N ARG A 174 -6.96 -24.86 2.34
CA ARG A 174 -7.89 -25.08 3.44
C ARG A 174 -7.36 -25.99 4.54
N ARG A 175 -6.17 -26.58 4.37
CA ARG A 175 -5.58 -27.51 5.34
C ARG A 175 -4.63 -26.81 6.28
N GLU A 176 -4.62 -27.18 7.53
CA GLU A 176 -3.57 -26.80 8.45
C GLU A 176 -2.36 -27.72 8.25
N VAL A 177 -1.17 -27.12 8.13
CA VAL A 177 0.10 -27.83 7.93
C VAL A 177 1.10 -27.41 8.98
N ALA A 178 1.92 -28.36 9.44
CA ALA A 178 3.02 -28.07 10.35
C ALA A 178 4.12 -27.30 9.60
N VAL A 179 4.67 -26.27 10.26
CA VAL A 179 5.75 -25.46 9.72
C VAL A 179 6.81 -25.20 10.79
N SER A 180 8.01 -24.81 10.37
CA SER A 180 9.10 -24.40 11.25
C SER A 180 9.91 -23.32 10.56
N GLY A 181 10.16 -22.21 11.23
CA GLY A 181 10.94 -21.08 10.72
C GLY A 181 10.31 -19.73 11.01
N TYR A 182 10.97 -18.69 10.54
CA TYR A 182 10.48 -17.32 10.62
C TYR A 182 9.38 -17.10 9.60
N ILE A 183 8.25 -16.54 10.04
CA ILE A 183 7.02 -16.46 9.22
C ILE A 183 7.26 -15.81 7.86
N ASP A 184 7.91 -14.65 7.80
CA ASP A 184 8.09 -13.92 6.54
C ASP A 184 9.04 -14.68 5.58
N ASP A 185 9.94 -15.53 6.09
CA ASP A 185 10.75 -16.42 5.25
C ASP A 185 9.89 -17.53 4.63
N LEU A 186 9.03 -18.15 5.42
CA LEU A 186 8.11 -19.19 4.95
C LEU A 186 7.16 -18.68 3.88
N LEU A 187 6.63 -17.45 4.05
CA LEU A 187 5.78 -16.80 3.05
C LEU A 187 6.56 -16.53 1.77
N THR A 188 7.80 -16.05 1.91
CA THR A 188 8.67 -15.80 0.76
C THR A 188 9.01 -17.08 0.01
N ASP A 189 9.37 -18.16 0.72
CA ASP A 189 9.66 -19.46 0.11
C ASP A 189 8.49 -19.94 -0.74
N ARG A 190 7.26 -19.82 -0.22
CA ARG A 190 6.05 -20.17 -0.99
C ARG A 190 5.87 -19.28 -2.23
N ALA A 191 6.17 -17.97 -2.11
CA ALA A 191 6.12 -17.03 -3.23
C ALA A 191 7.18 -17.39 -4.31
N LEU A 192 8.40 -17.76 -3.89
CA LEU A 192 9.45 -18.19 -4.79
C LEU A 192 9.06 -19.47 -5.56
N ASP A 193 8.41 -20.42 -4.89
CA ASP A 193 7.90 -21.64 -5.51
C ASP A 193 6.79 -21.32 -6.52
N PHE A 194 5.86 -20.43 -6.17
CA PHE A 194 4.79 -19.99 -7.07
C PHE A 194 5.36 -19.34 -8.33
N VAL A 195 6.24 -18.34 -8.19
CA VAL A 195 6.90 -17.68 -9.32
C VAL A 195 7.83 -18.62 -10.10
N GLY A 196 8.44 -19.59 -9.40
CA GLY A 196 9.36 -20.57 -10.00
C GLY A 196 8.66 -21.59 -10.90
N ARG A 197 7.38 -21.87 -10.67
CA ARG A 197 6.60 -22.76 -11.54
C ARG A 197 6.32 -22.06 -12.88
N ARG A 198 6.27 -22.85 -13.96
CA ARG A 198 5.93 -22.30 -15.27
C ARG A 198 4.49 -21.80 -15.23
N GLN A 199 4.31 -20.49 -15.43
CA GLN A 199 3.00 -19.87 -15.61
C GLN A 199 2.74 -19.75 -17.11
N GLU A 200 1.63 -20.31 -17.58
CA GLU A 200 1.14 -20.10 -18.97
C GLU A 200 0.24 -18.86 -19.06
N LYS A 201 -0.24 -18.38 -17.90
CA LYS A 201 -1.12 -17.24 -17.72
C LYS A 201 -0.40 -16.15 -16.93
N PRO A 202 -0.77 -14.88 -17.10
CA PRO A 202 -0.34 -13.84 -16.17
C PRO A 202 -0.81 -14.17 -14.76
N PHE A 203 -0.09 -13.70 -13.75
CA PHE A 203 -0.48 -13.95 -12.38
C PHE A 203 -0.67 -12.66 -11.56
N PHE A 204 -1.53 -12.77 -10.56
CA PHE A 204 -1.64 -11.83 -9.45
C PHE A 204 -1.13 -12.52 -8.19
N LEU A 205 -0.06 -11.99 -7.63
CA LEU A 205 0.53 -12.46 -6.39
C LEU A 205 0.41 -11.36 -5.33
N GLU A 206 -0.37 -11.61 -4.28
CA GLU A 206 -0.41 -10.78 -3.09
C GLU A 206 0.42 -11.44 -1.99
N ILE A 207 1.42 -10.71 -1.47
CA ILE A 207 2.19 -11.13 -0.31
C ILE A 207 1.94 -10.14 0.81
N THR A 208 1.38 -10.63 1.90
CA THR A 208 1.06 -9.84 3.08
C THR A 208 1.96 -10.26 4.23
N TYR A 209 3.13 -9.61 4.30
CA TYR A 209 4.14 -9.84 5.32
C TYR A 209 3.66 -9.41 6.71
N VAL A 210 4.23 -10.01 7.74
CA VAL A 210 3.88 -9.77 9.14
C VAL A 210 4.76 -8.70 9.79
N ALA A 211 5.92 -8.43 9.21
CA ALA A 211 6.77 -7.32 9.65
C ALA A 211 6.09 -5.97 9.30
N SER A 212 6.04 -5.02 10.22
CA SER A 212 6.66 -4.93 11.54
C SER A 212 5.68 -5.09 12.72
N HIS A 213 4.57 -5.77 12.51
CA HIS A 213 3.53 -5.98 13.53
C HIS A 213 4.08 -6.68 14.78
N PHE A 214 3.54 -6.39 15.97
CA PHE A 214 3.92 -7.07 17.21
C PHE A 214 3.43 -8.56 17.20
N HIS A 215 4.02 -9.50 18.00
CA HIS A 215 5.15 -9.20 18.89
C HIS A 215 6.44 -9.02 18.08
N ILE A 216 7.35 -8.24 18.67
CA ILE A 216 8.64 -7.95 18.04
C ILE A 216 9.56 -9.15 18.18
N ALA A 217 9.89 -9.82 17.07
CA ALA A 217 10.89 -10.89 16.98
C ALA A 217 11.42 -11.01 15.56
N ALA A 218 12.72 -11.29 15.44
CA ALA A 218 13.42 -11.50 14.18
C ALA A 218 14.45 -12.61 14.33
N PRO A 219 14.99 -13.18 13.23
CA PRO A 219 16.12 -14.10 13.29
C PRO A 219 17.31 -13.50 14.05
N ALA A 220 17.92 -14.31 14.91
CA ALA A 220 18.98 -13.83 15.82
C ALA A 220 20.15 -13.17 15.08
N GLU A 221 20.54 -13.72 13.93
CA GLU A 221 21.61 -13.17 13.09
C GLU A 221 21.30 -11.76 12.56
N GLU A 222 20.01 -11.42 12.34
CA GLU A 222 19.62 -10.07 11.95
C GLU A 222 19.63 -9.13 13.16
N VAL A 223 19.20 -9.59 14.34
CA VAL A 223 19.21 -8.79 15.57
C VAL A 223 20.64 -8.41 15.96
N GLU A 224 21.59 -9.35 15.85
CA GLU A 224 23.01 -9.10 16.16
C GLU A 224 23.62 -7.98 15.31
N ARG A 225 23.14 -7.76 14.07
CA ARG A 225 23.61 -6.65 13.22
C ARG A 225 23.28 -5.27 13.81
N TYR A 226 22.29 -5.19 14.67
CA TYR A 226 21.79 -3.96 15.27
C TYR A 226 22.02 -3.89 16.78
N ARG A 227 22.53 -4.95 17.41
CA ARG A 227 22.82 -4.95 18.84
C ARG A 227 23.77 -3.80 19.20
N GLY A 228 23.37 -3.03 20.22
CA GLY A 228 24.13 -1.87 20.71
C GLY A 228 24.08 -0.62 19.83
N LYS A 229 23.33 -0.63 18.71
CA LYS A 229 23.16 0.55 17.86
C LYS A 229 22.09 1.51 18.33
N PHE A 230 21.17 1.04 19.18
CA PHE A 230 20.04 1.82 19.68
C PHE A 230 20.11 1.96 21.19
N ARG A 231 19.43 2.98 21.70
CA ARG A 231 19.30 3.20 23.16
C ARG A 231 18.15 2.32 23.68
N GLU A 232 18.47 1.07 23.97
CA GLU A 232 17.51 0.10 24.49
C GLU A 232 17.16 0.39 25.97
N SER A 233 15.89 0.22 26.33
CA SER A 233 15.45 0.25 27.72
C SER A 233 15.90 -0.98 28.51
N ASP A 234 16.03 -2.12 27.85
CA ASP A 234 16.56 -3.38 28.38
C ASP A 234 17.53 -4.00 27.35
N PRO A 235 18.85 -3.94 27.56
CA PRO A 235 19.83 -4.53 26.64
C PRO A 235 19.72 -6.04 26.49
N ALA A 236 19.14 -6.76 27.49
CA ALA A 236 18.89 -8.20 27.39
C ALA A 236 17.70 -8.52 26.45
N ARG A 237 16.82 -7.54 26.24
CA ARG A 237 15.69 -7.60 25.30
C ARG A 237 15.73 -6.40 24.35
N PRO A 238 16.63 -6.40 23.36
CA PRO A 238 16.88 -5.24 22.50
C PRO A 238 15.77 -5.07 21.47
N LEU A 239 14.64 -4.49 21.87
CA LEU A 239 13.43 -4.40 21.05
C LEU A 239 13.59 -3.46 19.84
N GLN A 240 14.36 -2.36 19.99
CA GLN A 240 14.63 -1.46 18.87
C GLN A 240 15.53 -2.13 17.81
N ALA A 241 16.60 -2.82 18.26
CA ALA A 241 17.44 -3.61 17.37
C ALA A 241 16.65 -4.74 16.69
N THR A 242 15.74 -5.39 17.42
CA THR A 242 14.85 -6.43 16.87
C THR A 242 13.87 -5.86 15.85
N TYR A 243 13.30 -4.68 16.08
CA TYR A 243 12.44 -4.00 15.12
C TYR A 243 13.20 -3.66 13.82
N ALA A 244 14.38 -3.06 13.93
CA ALA A 244 15.24 -2.79 12.78
C ALA A 244 15.59 -4.07 12.01
N ALA A 245 15.83 -5.17 12.73
CA ALA A 245 16.09 -6.49 12.16
C ALA A 245 14.88 -7.04 11.41
N MET A 246 13.65 -6.86 11.92
CA MET A 246 12.42 -7.26 11.24
C MET A 246 12.29 -6.54 9.89
N VAL A 247 12.46 -5.21 9.87
CA VAL A 247 12.36 -4.42 8.63
C VAL A 247 13.48 -4.79 7.64
N THR A 248 14.70 -5.04 8.12
CA THR A 248 15.81 -5.51 7.27
C THR A 248 15.53 -6.91 6.71
N ARG A 249 14.92 -7.81 7.49
CA ARG A 249 14.55 -9.15 7.01
C ARG A 249 13.44 -9.09 5.97
N LEU A 250 12.44 -8.23 6.16
CA LEU A 250 11.41 -7.93 5.17
C LEU A 250 12.03 -7.49 3.85
N ASP A 251 12.94 -6.50 3.87
CA ASP A 251 13.64 -6.01 2.68
C ASP A 251 14.42 -7.12 1.98
N ARG A 252 15.13 -7.97 2.75
CA ARG A 252 15.86 -9.12 2.20
C ARG A 252 14.92 -10.12 1.51
N ASN A 253 13.78 -10.41 2.10
CA ASN A 253 12.79 -11.30 1.53
C ASN A 253 12.18 -10.74 0.24
N ILE A 254 11.90 -9.45 0.19
CA ILE A 254 11.51 -8.77 -1.04
C ILE A 254 12.62 -8.89 -2.10
N GLY A 255 13.88 -8.72 -1.70
CA GLY A 255 15.03 -8.91 -2.61
C GLY A 255 15.09 -10.31 -3.21
N ARG A 256 14.80 -11.36 -2.44
CA ARG A 256 14.72 -12.76 -2.91
C ARG A 256 13.61 -12.95 -3.96
N LEU A 257 12.43 -12.34 -3.71
CA LEU A 257 11.32 -12.38 -4.66
C LEU A 257 11.68 -11.71 -5.98
N ILE A 258 12.29 -10.52 -5.92
CA ILE A 258 12.72 -9.81 -7.15
C ILE A 258 13.76 -10.59 -7.92
N ALA A 259 14.75 -11.17 -7.23
CA ALA A 259 15.75 -12.04 -7.87
C ALA A 259 15.08 -13.22 -8.59
N ARG A 260 14.04 -13.83 -7.99
CA ARG A 260 13.31 -14.93 -8.63
C ARG A 260 12.55 -14.46 -9.88
N LEU A 261 11.95 -13.26 -9.86
CA LEU A 261 11.31 -12.68 -11.05
C LEU A 261 12.32 -12.41 -12.16
N ASP A 262 13.51 -11.88 -11.81
CA ASP A 262 14.63 -11.66 -12.75
C ASP A 262 15.13 -12.99 -13.35
N GLU A 263 15.39 -14.01 -12.53
CA GLU A 263 15.81 -15.36 -12.95
C GLU A 263 14.83 -16.01 -13.92
N ARG A 264 13.53 -15.73 -13.74
CA ARG A 264 12.47 -16.27 -14.60
C ARG A 264 12.22 -15.41 -15.85
N GLY A 265 12.89 -14.27 -16.00
CA GLY A 265 12.68 -13.33 -17.10
C GLY A 265 11.34 -12.58 -17.03
N LEU A 266 10.67 -12.58 -15.86
CA LEU A 266 9.33 -12.00 -15.67
C LEU A 266 9.39 -10.53 -15.29
N ALA A 267 10.49 -10.09 -14.66
CA ALA A 267 10.60 -8.77 -14.05
C ALA A 267 10.37 -7.60 -15.02
N ALA A 268 10.62 -7.80 -16.33
CA ALA A 268 10.44 -6.77 -17.34
C ALA A 268 8.96 -6.39 -17.54
N ASN A 269 8.04 -7.39 -17.48
CA ASN A 269 6.60 -7.18 -17.62
C ASN A 269 5.84 -7.50 -16.33
N THR A 270 6.37 -7.09 -15.19
CA THR A 270 5.70 -7.22 -13.88
C THR A 270 5.48 -5.85 -13.27
N LEU A 271 4.21 -5.54 -12.97
CA LEU A 271 3.83 -4.42 -12.11
C LEU A 271 4.01 -4.83 -10.65
N ILE A 272 4.94 -4.19 -9.95
CA ILE A 272 5.18 -4.42 -8.52
C ILE A 272 4.73 -3.18 -7.75
N VAL A 273 3.86 -3.36 -6.77
CA VAL A 273 3.45 -2.32 -5.82
C VAL A 273 3.81 -2.76 -4.41
N PHE A 274 4.46 -1.87 -3.66
CA PHE A 274 4.76 -2.05 -2.23
C PHE A 274 4.07 -0.98 -1.40
N THR A 275 3.48 -1.38 -0.27
CA THR A 275 2.83 -0.49 0.69
C THR A 275 2.72 -1.13 2.09
N SER A 276 2.07 -0.43 3.02
CA SER A 276 1.63 -0.94 4.34
C SER A 276 0.12 -0.81 4.47
N ASP A 277 -0.51 -1.68 5.27
CA ASP A 277 -1.95 -1.63 5.49
C ASP A 277 -2.41 -0.48 6.39
N ASN A 278 -1.56 0.02 7.28
CA ASN A 278 -1.75 1.22 8.10
C ASN A 278 -0.39 1.72 8.63
N GLY A 279 -0.38 2.88 9.29
CA GLY A 279 0.81 3.39 9.95
C GLY A 279 1.28 2.53 11.12
N ALA A 280 2.53 2.71 11.56
CA ALA A 280 3.10 1.97 12.68
C ALA A 280 2.32 2.19 13.98
N THR A 281 2.27 1.13 14.79
CA THR A 281 1.62 1.17 16.10
C THR A 281 2.60 1.55 17.20
N PHE A 282 2.19 2.47 18.09
CA PHE A 282 2.93 2.82 19.30
C PHE A 282 2.35 2.14 20.55
N GLU A 283 1.52 1.13 20.33
CA GLU A 283 0.88 0.38 21.40
C GLU A 283 1.87 -0.43 22.22
N LYS A 284 1.48 -0.77 23.47
CA LYS A 284 2.31 -1.53 24.42
C LYS A 284 2.74 -2.90 23.87
N GLY A 285 1.98 -3.49 22.94
CA GLY A 285 2.28 -4.79 22.33
C GLY A 285 3.62 -4.86 21.62
N ASN A 286 4.14 -3.75 21.08
CA ASN A 286 5.48 -3.70 20.47
C ASN A 286 6.58 -3.20 21.42
N GLY A 287 6.30 -3.10 22.72
CA GLY A 287 7.25 -2.66 23.73
C GLY A 287 7.75 -1.23 23.55
N GLY A 288 7.04 -0.40 22.77
CA GLY A 288 7.42 0.97 22.46
C GLY A 288 8.52 1.11 21.38
N ALA A 289 8.92 0.02 20.71
CA ALA A 289 10.02 0.03 19.74
C ALA A 289 9.78 1.01 18.59
N SER A 290 8.64 0.93 17.92
CA SER A 290 8.31 1.83 16.79
C SER A 290 8.16 3.28 17.21
N SER A 291 7.65 3.55 18.43
CA SER A 291 7.59 4.90 18.98
C SER A 291 9.01 5.45 19.26
N ALA A 292 9.87 4.66 19.90
CA ALA A 292 11.25 5.05 20.21
C ALA A 292 12.09 5.28 18.94
N LEU A 293 11.76 4.59 17.86
CA LEU A 293 12.41 4.69 16.55
C LEU A 293 11.73 5.72 15.62
N ASP A 294 10.67 6.36 16.08
CA ASP A 294 9.91 7.33 15.31
C ASP A 294 9.51 6.80 13.92
N SER A 295 8.87 5.62 13.91
CA SER A 295 8.55 4.88 12.69
C SER A 295 7.61 5.62 11.75
N ASN A 296 6.74 6.48 12.28
CA ASN A 296 5.82 7.29 11.47
C ASN A 296 6.39 8.66 11.05
N ARG A 297 7.67 8.95 11.38
CA ARG A 297 8.27 10.26 11.08
C ARG A 297 8.11 10.67 9.62
N PRO A 298 7.89 11.96 9.31
CA PRO A 298 7.80 13.08 10.28
C PRO A 298 6.38 13.28 10.85
N PHE A 299 5.47 12.37 10.61
CA PHE A 299 4.04 12.52 10.79
C PHE A 299 3.58 12.35 12.24
N ARG A 300 2.59 13.15 12.63
CA ARG A 300 1.86 13.01 13.88
C ARG A 300 0.96 11.76 13.86
N GLY A 301 0.81 11.12 15.00
CA GLY A 301 -0.12 10.01 15.18
C GLY A 301 0.46 8.64 14.87
N GLN A 302 -0.42 7.66 14.89
CA GLN A 302 -0.09 6.24 14.79
C GLN A 302 -1.31 5.44 14.37
N LYS A 303 -1.17 4.15 14.14
CA LYS A 303 -2.30 3.20 14.04
C LYS A 303 -3.41 3.56 15.03
N ARG A 304 -4.67 3.47 14.66
CA ARG A 304 -5.88 3.89 15.42
C ARG A 304 -6.03 5.40 15.59
N THR A 305 -5.37 6.19 14.74
CA THR A 305 -5.64 7.64 14.63
C THR A 305 -5.72 8.04 13.16
N LEU A 306 -6.48 9.07 12.84
CA LEU A 306 -6.58 9.60 11.48
C LEU A 306 -5.61 10.78 11.23
N TRP A 307 -4.61 10.98 12.10
CA TRP A 307 -3.47 11.82 11.80
C TRP A 307 -2.62 11.19 10.70
N GLU A 308 -1.79 11.99 10.04
CA GLU A 308 -0.95 11.50 8.94
C GLU A 308 -0.21 10.19 9.29
N GLY A 309 0.39 10.09 10.50
CA GLY A 309 1.13 8.92 10.94
C GLY A 309 0.28 7.64 11.12
N GLY A 310 -1.05 7.75 11.15
CA GLY A 310 -1.94 6.59 11.23
C GLY A 310 -2.37 6.06 9.86
N ILE A 311 -2.41 6.92 8.84
CA ILE A 311 -2.96 6.59 7.51
C ILE A 311 -2.00 6.83 6.34
N ARG A 312 -0.98 7.67 6.48
CA ARG A 312 0.03 7.85 5.45
C ARG A 312 1.12 6.80 5.59
N VAL A 313 1.28 5.99 4.55
CA VAL A 313 2.10 4.78 4.54
C VAL A 313 3.19 4.86 3.48
N PRO A 314 4.29 4.06 3.58
CA PRO A 314 5.24 3.98 2.50
C PRO A 314 4.56 3.39 1.25
N GLY A 315 4.89 3.95 0.08
CA GLY A 315 4.33 3.47 -1.18
C GLY A 315 5.30 3.62 -2.33
N MET A 316 5.37 2.61 -3.18
CA MET A 316 6.07 2.69 -4.46
C MET A 316 5.41 1.76 -5.49
N ALA A 317 5.58 2.08 -6.77
CA ALA A 317 5.18 1.22 -7.87
C ALA A 317 6.32 1.13 -8.90
N ARG A 318 6.53 -0.07 -9.47
CA ARG A 318 7.54 -0.32 -10.51
C ARG A 318 6.95 -1.16 -11.63
N TRP A 319 7.05 -0.67 -12.86
CA TRP A 319 6.75 -1.43 -14.07
C TRP A 319 7.69 -0.94 -15.18
N PRO A 320 8.75 -1.69 -15.51
CA PRO A 320 9.73 -1.26 -16.49
C PRO A 320 9.11 -0.95 -17.86
N GLY A 321 9.57 0.12 -18.49
CA GLY A 321 9.03 0.55 -19.78
C GLY A 321 7.67 1.26 -19.73
N ARG A 322 6.95 1.21 -18.61
CA ARG A 322 5.68 1.89 -18.39
C ARG A 322 5.78 3.00 -17.35
N ILE A 323 6.29 2.69 -16.17
CA ILE A 323 6.49 3.66 -15.09
C ILE A 323 7.93 4.19 -15.14
N PRO A 324 8.15 5.51 -15.30
CA PRO A 324 9.49 6.08 -15.40
C PRO A 324 10.32 5.84 -14.13
N ALA A 325 11.50 5.26 -14.29
CA ALA A 325 12.44 5.03 -13.20
C ALA A 325 12.88 6.32 -12.52
N GLY A 326 13.13 6.26 -11.20
CA GLY A 326 13.57 7.40 -10.39
C GLY A 326 12.54 8.51 -10.26
N SER A 327 11.28 8.24 -10.57
CA SER A 327 10.22 9.25 -10.51
C SER A 327 9.61 9.38 -9.12
N VAL A 328 8.97 10.53 -8.87
CA VAL A 328 8.24 10.81 -7.62
C VAL A 328 6.83 11.26 -7.99
N CYS A 329 5.84 10.66 -7.37
CA CYS A 329 4.43 11.04 -7.46
C CYS A 329 4.04 11.80 -6.19
N ALA A 330 3.68 13.08 -6.34
CA ALA A 330 3.16 13.93 -5.26
C ALA A 330 1.62 13.93 -5.22
N GLU A 331 0.96 13.29 -6.17
CA GLU A 331 -0.49 13.13 -6.20
C GLU A 331 -0.95 12.19 -5.07
N ILE A 332 -2.21 12.34 -4.66
CA ILE A 332 -2.78 11.50 -3.61
C ILE A 332 -3.10 10.13 -4.19
N VAL A 333 -2.56 9.10 -3.56
CA VAL A 333 -2.86 7.69 -3.80
C VAL A 333 -3.57 7.15 -2.57
N HIS A 334 -4.76 6.60 -2.74
CA HIS A 334 -5.50 5.90 -1.70
C HIS A 334 -5.53 4.41 -2.03
N LEU A 335 -5.40 3.53 -1.05
CA LEU A 335 -5.31 2.09 -1.36
C LEU A 335 -6.56 1.50 -2.02
N ILE A 336 -7.74 2.17 -1.93
CA ILE A 336 -8.93 1.76 -2.72
C ILE A 336 -8.69 1.87 -4.24
N ASP A 337 -7.69 2.64 -4.68
CA ASP A 337 -7.34 2.82 -6.08
C ASP A 337 -6.64 1.61 -6.69
N LEU A 338 -6.19 0.64 -5.87
CA LEU A 338 -5.44 -0.52 -6.35
C LEU A 338 -6.28 -1.40 -7.27
N LEU A 339 -7.54 -1.71 -6.92
CA LEU A 339 -8.40 -2.55 -7.74
C LEU A 339 -8.58 -1.98 -9.16
N PRO A 340 -9.07 -0.73 -9.36
CA PRO A 340 -9.24 -0.19 -10.70
C PRO A 340 -7.90 0.03 -11.43
N THR A 341 -6.81 0.29 -10.71
CA THR A 341 -5.47 0.45 -11.31
C THR A 341 -4.92 -0.89 -11.83
N PHE A 342 -5.10 -1.99 -11.08
CA PHE A 342 -4.65 -3.32 -11.51
C PHE A 342 -5.47 -3.86 -12.65
N LEU A 343 -6.79 -3.63 -12.65
CA LEU A 343 -7.63 -3.96 -13.81
C LEU A 343 -7.19 -3.19 -15.05
N ALA A 344 -6.93 -1.90 -14.93
CA ALA A 344 -6.42 -1.11 -16.05
C ALA A 344 -5.06 -1.61 -16.55
N ALA A 345 -4.15 -2.02 -15.65
CA ALA A 345 -2.89 -2.66 -16.02
C ALA A 345 -3.10 -3.98 -16.77
N ALA A 346 -4.12 -4.75 -16.40
CA ALA A 346 -4.52 -5.97 -17.08
C ALA A 346 -5.27 -5.74 -18.40
N GLY A 347 -5.50 -4.47 -18.80
CA GLY A 347 -6.29 -4.13 -19.98
C GLY A 347 -7.80 -4.30 -19.77
N ALA A 348 -8.25 -4.38 -18.54
CA ALA A 348 -9.64 -4.57 -18.15
C ALA A 348 -10.24 -3.28 -17.55
N THR A 349 -11.57 -3.27 -17.39
CA THR A 349 -12.32 -2.18 -16.78
C THR A 349 -13.11 -2.68 -15.58
N VAL A 350 -13.35 -1.77 -14.63
CA VAL A 350 -14.23 -2.05 -13.49
C VAL A 350 -15.67 -2.23 -13.98
N ASP A 351 -16.33 -3.30 -13.53
CA ASP A 351 -17.77 -3.46 -13.77
C ASP A 351 -18.53 -2.44 -12.88
N PRO A 352 -19.40 -1.59 -13.46
CA PRO A 352 -20.14 -0.59 -12.70
C PRO A 352 -21.00 -1.18 -11.57
N SER A 353 -21.43 -2.44 -11.69
CA SER A 353 -22.22 -3.12 -10.65
C SER A 353 -21.45 -3.39 -9.35
N TRP A 354 -20.13 -3.32 -9.39
CA TRP A 354 -19.30 -3.51 -8.18
C TRP A 354 -19.27 -2.28 -7.27
N HIS A 355 -19.74 -1.11 -7.76
CA HIS A 355 -19.78 0.14 -6.99
C HIS A 355 -18.43 0.49 -6.33
N VAL A 356 -17.34 0.42 -7.11
CA VAL A 356 -15.99 0.74 -6.66
C VAL A 356 -15.84 2.25 -6.46
N ASP A 357 -15.28 2.67 -5.32
CA ASP A 357 -15.01 4.09 -5.00
C ASP A 357 -13.66 4.57 -5.54
N GLY A 358 -12.73 3.63 -5.70
CA GLY A 358 -11.38 3.89 -6.20
C GLY A 358 -11.36 4.30 -7.67
N VAL A 359 -10.24 4.85 -8.10
CA VAL A 359 -10.01 5.29 -9.49
C VAL A 359 -8.72 4.70 -10.04
N ASN A 360 -8.63 4.58 -11.36
CA ASN A 360 -7.41 4.14 -12.02
C ASN A 360 -6.33 5.22 -11.94
N LEU A 361 -5.21 4.91 -11.27
CA LEU A 361 -4.03 5.77 -11.13
C LEU A 361 -2.87 5.39 -12.06
N LEU A 362 -3.03 4.39 -12.93
CA LEU A 362 -1.95 3.98 -13.83
C LEU A 362 -1.44 5.15 -14.71
N PRO A 363 -2.30 6.00 -15.32
CA PRO A 363 -1.84 7.16 -16.09
C PRO A 363 -1.05 8.17 -15.24
N VAL A 364 -1.36 8.28 -13.94
CA VAL A 364 -0.64 9.16 -13.00
C VAL A 364 0.75 8.60 -12.71
N TRP A 365 0.86 7.29 -12.48
CA TRP A 365 2.14 6.62 -12.24
C TRP A 365 3.04 6.61 -13.48
N GLU A 366 2.44 6.49 -14.66
CA GLU A 366 3.11 6.61 -15.96
C GLU A 366 3.46 8.07 -16.32
N ARG A 367 3.07 9.04 -15.48
CA ARG A 367 3.23 10.49 -15.69
C ARG A 367 2.55 11.00 -16.98
N GLN A 368 1.50 10.33 -17.41
CA GLN A 368 0.67 10.73 -18.56
C GLN A 368 -0.48 11.64 -18.16
N ALA A 369 -0.83 11.68 -16.86
CA ALA A 369 -1.90 12.51 -16.33
C ALA A 369 -1.57 13.06 -14.95
N ARG A 370 -2.29 14.11 -14.53
CA ARG A 370 -2.38 14.52 -13.12
C ARG A 370 -3.39 13.65 -12.38
N GLY A 371 -3.25 13.59 -11.07
CA GLY A 371 -4.21 12.91 -10.20
C GLY A 371 -5.61 13.54 -10.27
N PRO A 372 -6.65 12.77 -10.07
CA PRO A 372 -8.03 13.27 -10.08
C PRO A 372 -8.25 14.25 -8.92
N GLN A 373 -8.97 15.32 -9.21
CA GLN A 373 -9.42 16.26 -8.17
C GLN A 373 -10.63 15.64 -7.48
N ARG A 374 -10.43 15.12 -6.28
CA ARG A 374 -11.47 14.47 -5.45
C ARG A 374 -11.24 14.71 -3.98
N THR A 375 -12.28 14.56 -3.18
CA THR A 375 -12.21 14.47 -1.73
C THR A 375 -12.14 13.00 -1.35
N LEU A 376 -11.21 12.64 -0.49
CA LEU A 376 -11.06 11.29 0.07
C LEU A 376 -11.43 11.32 1.54
N PHE A 377 -12.02 10.22 2.03
CA PHE A 377 -12.63 10.16 3.34
C PHE A 377 -12.12 8.98 4.16
N TRP A 378 -12.07 9.16 5.48
CA TRP A 378 -11.73 8.12 6.46
C TRP A 378 -12.60 8.24 7.69
N GLU A 379 -12.83 7.11 8.32
CA GLU A 379 -13.42 7.00 9.64
C GLU A 379 -12.56 6.12 10.56
N TRP A 380 -12.61 6.41 11.83
CA TRP A 380 -12.10 5.57 12.90
C TRP A 380 -13.03 5.58 14.08
N GLN A 381 -13.49 4.40 14.50
CA GLN A 381 -14.34 4.20 15.65
C GLN A 381 -13.75 3.17 16.60
N SER A 382 -13.64 3.53 17.88
CA SER A 382 -13.30 2.62 18.97
C SER A 382 -14.01 3.08 20.25
N GLU A 383 -13.98 2.24 21.29
CA GLU A 383 -14.56 2.63 22.57
C GLU A 383 -13.89 3.92 23.08
N GLY A 384 -14.70 4.96 23.22
CA GLY A 384 -14.28 6.26 23.76
C GLY A 384 -13.51 7.18 22.82
N TYR A 385 -13.24 6.82 21.58
CA TYR A 385 -12.49 7.63 20.64
C TYR A 385 -12.95 7.44 19.19
N ASP A 386 -13.50 8.48 18.61
CA ASP A 386 -13.89 8.52 17.22
C ASP A 386 -13.20 9.67 16.50
N GLN A 387 -12.76 9.41 15.30
CA GLN A 387 -12.27 10.41 14.36
C GLN A 387 -12.87 10.20 12.97
N LEU A 388 -13.06 11.33 12.27
CA LEU A 388 -13.36 11.39 10.85
C LEU A 388 -12.32 12.27 10.17
N ALA A 389 -11.98 11.98 8.93
CA ALA A 389 -11.07 12.83 8.16
C ALA A 389 -11.50 12.93 6.69
N ALA A 390 -11.19 14.07 6.08
CA ALA A 390 -11.35 14.30 4.66
C ALA A 390 -10.10 15.00 4.11
N ILE A 391 -9.58 14.54 2.96
CA ILE A 391 -8.44 15.16 2.27
C ILE A 391 -8.89 15.62 0.89
N ARG A 392 -8.61 16.89 0.56
CA ARG A 392 -8.75 17.44 -0.78
C ARG A 392 -7.57 18.34 -1.12
N GLY A 393 -6.85 18.01 -2.19
CA GLY A 393 -5.64 18.73 -2.55
C GLY A 393 -4.61 18.69 -1.41
N ASP A 394 -4.19 19.85 -0.94
CA ASP A 394 -3.19 19.97 0.13
C ASP A 394 -3.79 20.04 1.54
N PHE A 395 -5.11 20.08 1.64
CA PHE A 395 -5.80 20.26 2.91
C PHE A 395 -6.45 19.00 3.43
N LYS A 396 -6.30 18.78 4.71
CA LYS A 396 -6.91 17.69 5.48
C LYS A 396 -7.73 18.25 6.62
N LEU A 397 -9.01 17.89 6.64
CA LEU A 397 -9.92 18.10 7.75
C LEU A 397 -9.85 16.87 8.67
N VAL A 398 -9.79 17.13 9.98
CA VAL A 398 -9.93 16.10 11.02
C VAL A 398 -11.03 16.54 12.00
N VAL A 399 -11.96 15.64 12.29
CA VAL A 399 -13.03 15.86 13.26
C VAL A 399 -12.94 14.76 14.30
N THR A 400 -12.64 15.15 15.53
CA THR A 400 -12.65 14.23 16.69
C THR A 400 -14.01 14.35 17.40
N ARG A 401 -14.55 13.24 17.91
CA ARG A 401 -15.85 13.20 18.60
C ARG A 401 -15.96 14.31 19.66
N GLY A 402 -17.01 15.11 19.56
CA GLY A 402 -17.25 16.23 20.47
C GLY A 402 -16.33 17.44 20.29
N GLY A 403 -15.36 17.36 19.38
CA GLY A 403 -14.47 18.45 19.02
C GLY A 403 -14.98 19.29 17.86
N LYS A 404 -14.31 20.41 17.62
CA LYS A 404 -14.52 21.22 16.41
C LYS A 404 -13.71 20.63 15.26
N PRO A 405 -14.15 20.83 14.00
CA PRO A 405 -13.31 20.51 12.85
C PRO A 405 -12.00 21.29 12.87
N GLU A 406 -10.88 20.58 12.69
CA GLU A 406 -9.54 21.14 12.56
C GLU A 406 -9.07 20.95 11.11
N LEU A 407 -8.41 21.95 10.53
CA LEU A 407 -7.92 21.92 9.14
C LEU A 407 -6.41 22.08 9.10
N TYR A 408 -5.72 21.22 8.36
CA TYR A 408 -4.27 21.23 8.21
C TYR A 408 -3.87 21.29 6.75
N ASN A 409 -2.80 22.02 6.42
CA ASN A 409 -2.13 21.89 5.12
C ASN A 409 -1.04 20.83 5.25
N VAL A 410 -1.34 19.59 4.86
CA VAL A 410 -0.44 18.43 5.04
C VAL A 410 0.78 18.40 4.10
N VAL A 411 0.91 19.39 3.22
CA VAL A 411 2.10 19.57 2.37
C VAL A 411 3.10 20.50 3.04
N THR A 412 2.65 21.62 3.60
CA THR A 412 3.53 22.61 4.27
C THR A 412 3.67 22.35 5.75
N ASP A 413 2.75 21.61 6.35
CA ASP A 413 2.72 21.20 7.76
C ASP A 413 2.35 19.71 7.88
N PRO A 414 3.26 18.81 7.42
CA PRO A 414 2.99 17.37 7.42
C PRO A 414 2.87 16.76 8.82
N GLU A 415 3.30 17.50 9.84
CA GLU A 415 3.19 17.10 11.26
C GLU A 415 1.87 17.51 11.89
N GLU A 416 0.98 18.20 11.15
CA GLU A 416 -0.35 18.64 11.61
C GLU A 416 -0.30 19.42 12.94
N ARG A 417 0.64 20.38 13.03
CA ARG A 417 0.86 21.19 14.23
C ARG A 417 0.02 22.46 14.26
N ARG A 418 -0.36 22.97 13.09
CA ARG A 418 -1.03 24.26 12.95
C ARG A 418 -2.41 24.09 12.35
N ASP A 419 -3.43 24.21 13.19
CA ASP A 419 -4.81 24.31 12.74
C ASP A 419 -5.04 25.65 12.01
N VAL A 420 -5.45 25.56 10.74
CA VAL A 420 -5.74 26.70 9.87
C VAL A 420 -7.25 26.86 9.58
N ALA A 421 -8.12 26.17 10.28
CA ALA A 421 -9.57 26.19 10.07
C ALA A 421 -10.14 27.61 10.13
N ALA A 422 -9.68 28.43 11.09
CA ALA A 422 -10.10 29.83 11.23
C ALA A 422 -9.67 30.71 10.04
N SER A 423 -8.58 30.37 9.37
CA SER A 423 -8.08 31.10 8.18
C SER A 423 -8.73 30.63 6.86
N HIS A 424 -9.40 29.48 6.87
CA HIS A 424 -10.08 28.88 5.73
C HIS A 424 -11.50 28.39 6.07
N PRO A 425 -12.39 29.29 6.57
CA PRO A 425 -13.69 28.89 7.11
C PRO A 425 -14.61 28.24 6.07
N ASP A 426 -14.57 28.69 4.83
CA ASP A 426 -15.42 28.15 3.75
C ASP A 426 -14.98 26.73 3.35
N LEU A 427 -13.67 26.51 3.21
CA LEU A 427 -13.12 25.19 2.91
C LEU A 427 -13.39 24.22 4.07
N THR A 428 -13.21 24.65 5.31
CA THR A 428 -13.50 23.86 6.51
C THR A 428 -14.96 23.41 6.54
N ARG A 429 -15.89 24.34 6.29
CA ARG A 429 -17.32 24.04 6.23
C ARG A 429 -17.62 23.06 5.09
N GLN A 430 -17.13 23.33 3.88
CA GLN A 430 -17.37 22.50 2.71
C GLN A 430 -16.87 21.05 2.92
N LEU A 431 -15.64 20.85 3.40
CA LEU A 431 -15.09 19.51 3.65
C LEU A 431 -15.87 18.79 4.77
N ASN A 432 -16.31 19.51 5.80
CA ASN A 432 -17.12 18.93 6.88
C ASN A 432 -18.51 18.50 6.39
N ASP A 433 -19.13 19.28 5.51
CA ASP A 433 -20.44 18.95 4.94
C ASP A 433 -20.33 17.77 3.96
N GLU A 434 -19.28 17.72 3.12
CA GLU A 434 -18.98 16.56 2.26
C GLU A 434 -18.72 15.29 3.09
N LEU A 435 -17.98 15.39 4.20
CA LEU A 435 -17.71 14.29 5.11
C LEU A 435 -18.99 13.74 5.75
N LYS A 436 -19.91 14.61 6.16
CA LYS A 436 -21.22 14.19 6.68
C LYS A 436 -22.08 13.53 5.61
N ALA A 437 -22.14 14.11 4.41
CA ALA A 437 -22.84 13.52 3.28
C ALA A 437 -22.29 12.15 2.92
N TRP A 438 -20.95 11.97 2.93
CA TRP A 438 -20.32 10.67 2.71
C TRP A 438 -20.76 9.62 3.76
N LEU A 439 -20.86 9.99 5.05
CA LEU A 439 -21.34 9.07 6.08
C LEU A 439 -22.79 8.61 5.85
N GLU A 440 -23.63 9.43 5.18
CA GLU A 440 -24.99 9.08 4.83
C GLU A 440 -25.09 8.07 3.66
N THR A 441 -23.98 7.90 2.91
CA THR A 441 -23.92 6.90 1.83
C THR A 441 -23.68 5.48 2.31
N GLU A 442 -23.60 5.25 3.62
CA GLU A 442 -23.44 3.92 4.22
C GLU A 442 -24.46 2.96 3.61
N VAL A 443 -23.97 1.96 2.90
CA VAL A 443 -24.82 0.90 2.40
C VAL A 443 -25.30 0.12 3.62
N ALA A 444 -26.59 0.12 3.87
CA ALA A 444 -27.20 -0.74 4.86
C ALA A 444 -26.88 -2.19 4.48
N GLY A 445 -25.78 -2.71 5.02
CA GLY A 445 -25.41 -4.10 4.85
C GLY A 445 -26.55 -4.98 5.38
N PRO A 446 -26.65 -6.26 4.98
CA PRO A 446 -27.65 -7.20 5.46
C PRO A 446 -27.45 -7.59 6.93
N VAL A 447 -27.06 -6.65 7.78
CA VAL A 447 -26.80 -6.86 9.19
C VAL A 447 -27.83 -6.13 10.01
N GLY A 448 -28.69 -6.96 10.59
CA GLY A 448 -29.73 -6.52 11.50
C GLY A 448 -29.25 -5.53 12.54
N GLY A 449 -30.05 -4.47 12.66
CA GLY A 449 -30.26 -3.62 13.79
C GLY A 449 -29.13 -3.51 14.81
N LEU A 450 -28.21 -2.59 14.62
CA LEU A 450 -27.61 -1.91 15.75
C LEU A 450 -28.53 -0.76 16.12
N ASP A 451 -29.23 -0.95 17.22
CA ASP A 451 -30.09 0.03 17.87
C ASP A 451 -29.33 1.36 17.99
N ARG A 452 -29.80 2.39 17.31
CA ARG A 452 -29.36 3.76 17.51
C ARG A 452 -29.87 4.22 18.89
N ARG A 453 -29.05 4.03 19.94
CA ARG A 453 -29.22 4.72 21.21
C ARG A 453 -27.95 5.46 21.61
#